data_47683bd151b8a4280795c45536c37687
#
_entry.id   47683bd151b8a4280795c45536c37687
#
_cell.length_a   1.000
_cell.length_b   1.000
_cell.length_c   1.000
_cell.angle_alpha   90.00
_cell.angle_beta   90.00
_cell.angle_gamma   90.00
#
_symmetry.space_group_name_H-M   'P 1'
#
loop_
_entity.id
_entity.type
_entity.pdbx_description
1 polymer ?
#
loop_
_entity_poly.entity_id
_entity_poly.type
_entity_poly.pdbx_seq_one_letter_code
_entity_poly.pdbx_strand_id
1 'polypeptide(L)'
;RSSDLKKTSVFIHGFNFEYAKNADWKWISANLNKALCIFVLSQDFKNELIRRGIKSDIHLTSTKVPDYFISGFDLSMRQGKAENIMYSGRIEKAKGVYETVDTFSILKSQYKDLTLTFVGDGSELPMLKQYVENKKIKDVRFTGELRGEDFKKEYINADMYLFLSYTEGMPTVVLEAMIFGLPIFTRKVGGLIDFFENGKMGYISSSLDPAVFAEAMKPYIENPAKMRSVSIYNSEYAKTHFVASVVVRKFENTLKKYIEL
;
A
#
# COMPACT_ATOMS: atom_id res chain seq x y z
N ARG A 1 -33.17 7.64 11.67
CA ARG A 1 -33.16 8.11 13.07
C ARG A 1 -31.94 9.03 13.26
N SER A 2 -32.17 10.35 13.21
CA SER A 2 -31.09 11.36 13.15
C SER A 2 -30.44 11.68 14.51
N SER A 3 -30.97 11.16 15.60
CA SER A 3 -30.44 11.38 16.95
C SER A 3 -29.24 10.49 17.33
N ASP A 4 -29.06 9.38 16.64
CA ASP A 4 -28.08 8.38 17.03
C ASP A 4 -26.65 8.64 16.48
N LEU A 5 -26.51 9.50 15.48
CA LEU A 5 -25.19 9.85 14.89
C LEU A 5 -24.29 10.69 15.82
N LYS A 6 -24.85 11.41 16.79
CA LYS A 6 -24.05 12.13 17.81
C LYS A 6 -23.26 11.22 18.75
N LYS A 7 -23.49 9.90 18.68
CA LYS A 7 -22.77 8.86 19.43
C LYS A 7 -21.95 7.93 18.54
N THR A 8 -21.84 8.25 17.25
CA THR A 8 -21.21 7.36 16.25
C THR A 8 -20.01 8.03 15.66
N SER A 9 -18.87 7.37 15.67
CA SER A 9 -17.72 7.72 14.84
C SER A 9 -17.88 7.09 13.46
N VAL A 10 -17.43 7.80 12.43
CA VAL A 10 -17.48 7.33 11.03
C VAL A 10 -16.07 7.05 10.54
N PHE A 11 -15.87 5.86 9.96
CA PHE A 11 -14.63 5.47 9.34
C PHE A 11 -14.79 5.43 7.83
N ILE A 12 -14.00 6.21 7.09
CA ILE A 12 -14.07 6.27 5.64
C ILE A 12 -12.77 5.69 5.06
N HIS A 13 -12.84 4.46 4.54
CA HIS A 13 -11.70 3.72 4.01
C HIS A 13 -11.21 4.20 2.65
N GLY A 14 -12.06 4.83 1.87
CA GLY A 14 -11.72 5.36 0.56
C GLY A 14 -12.98 5.91 -0.10
N PHE A 15 -12.79 6.94 -0.89
CA PHE A 15 -13.85 7.57 -1.64
C PHE A 15 -13.26 8.11 -2.94
N ASN A 16 -13.80 7.67 -4.07
CA ASN A 16 -13.39 8.25 -5.33
C ASN A 16 -14.30 9.44 -5.64
N PHE A 17 -13.80 10.64 -5.38
CA PHE A 17 -14.52 11.88 -5.60
C PHE A 17 -14.90 12.15 -7.06
N GLU A 18 -14.18 11.52 -8.02
CA GLU A 18 -14.54 11.64 -9.43
C GLU A 18 -15.82 10.88 -9.77
N TYR A 19 -16.01 9.68 -9.19
CA TYR A 19 -17.28 8.94 -9.33
C TYR A 19 -18.42 9.57 -8.56
N ALA A 20 -18.13 10.41 -7.58
CA ALA A 20 -19.13 11.08 -6.75
C ALA A 20 -19.47 12.51 -7.23
N LYS A 21 -19.16 12.86 -8.46
CA LYS A 21 -19.54 14.18 -9.02
C LYS A 21 -21.03 14.46 -8.94
N ASN A 22 -21.84 13.40 -9.04
CA ASN A 22 -23.31 13.48 -8.97
C ASN A 22 -23.87 13.15 -7.58
N ALA A 23 -23.04 12.99 -6.55
CA ALA A 23 -23.51 12.72 -5.20
C ALA A 23 -24.15 13.96 -4.59
N ASP A 24 -25.21 13.77 -3.81
CA ASP A 24 -25.81 14.84 -3.03
C ASP A 24 -24.93 15.22 -1.84
N TRP A 25 -23.95 16.09 -2.10
CA TRP A 25 -23.01 16.56 -1.09
C TRP A 25 -23.67 17.38 0.01
N LYS A 26 -24.83 17.98 -0.24
CA LYS A 26 -25.62 18.68 0.77
C LYS A 26 -26.16 17.68 1.79
N TRP A 27 -26.70 16.56 1.32
CA TRP A 27 -27.19 15.49 2.17
C TRP A 27 -26.03 14.77 2.90
N ILE A 28 -24.94 14.46 2.19
CA ILE A 28 -23.76 13.80 2.75
C ILE A 28 -23.16 14.63 3.88
N SER A 29 -22.88 15.93 3.63
CA SER A 29 -22.29 16.80 4.63
C SER A 29 -23.22 17.03 5.83
N ALA A 30 -24.52 17.18 5.61
CA ALA A 30 -25.51 17.31 6.69
C ALA A 30 -25.53 16.07 7.61
N ASN A 31 -25.28 14.86 7.07
CA ASN A 31 -25.22 13.64 7.87
C ASN A 31 -23.83 13.44 8.50
N LEU A 32 -22.74 13.63 7.78
CA LEU A 32 -21.38 13.50 8.35
C LEU A 32 -21.14 14.52 9.47
N ASN A 33 -21.73 15.73 9.39
CA ASN A 33 -21.64 16.74 10.44
C ASN A 33 -22.40 16.39 11.74
N LYS A 34 -23.13 15.28 11.76
CA LYS A 34 -23.73 14.72 12.98
C LYS A 34 -22.83 13.69 13.67
N ALA A 35 -21.76 13.26 12.99
CA ALA A 35 -20.83 12.30 13.56
C ALA A 35 -20.04 12.92 14.73
N LEU A 36 -19.71 12.11 15.72
CA LEU A 36 -18.86 12.49 16.84
C LEU A 36 -17.47 12.91 16.34
N CYS A 37 -16.90 12.09 15.47
CA CYS A 37 -15.70 12.38 14.70
C CYS A 37 -15.64 11.49 13.45
N ILE A 38 -14.74 11.81 12.53
CA ILE A 38 -14.55 11.09 11.27
C ILE A 38 -13.09 10.66 11.19
N PHE A 39 -12.84 9.41 10.76
CA PHE A 39 -11.51 8.89 10.49
C PHE A 39 -11.31 8.68 9.00
N VAL A 40 -10.18 9.16 8.47
CA VAL A 40 -9.81 9.05 7.06
C VAL A 40 -8.38 8.58 6.89
N LEU A 41 -8.05 8.06 5.70
CA LEU A 41 -6.77 7.39 5.42
C LEU A 41 -5.70 8.29 4.81
N SER A 42 -6.02 9.56 4.46
CA SER A 42 -5.04 10.49 3.90
C SER A 42 -5.37 11.94 4.21
N GLN A 43 -4.33 12.78 4.22
CA GLN A 43 -4.48 14.22 4.40
C GLN A 43 -5.27 14.87 3.24
N ASP A 44 -5.04 14.41 2.01
CA ASP A 44 -5.79 14.90 0.86
C ASP A 44 -7.29 14.62 1.00
N PHE A 45 -7.63 13.42 1.48
CA PHE A 45 -9.03 13.09 1.72
C PHE A 45 -9.64 13.96 2.84
N LYS A 46 -8.91 14.18 3.93
CA LYS A 46 -9.31 15.12 4.98
C LYS A 46 -9.58 16.51 4.42
N ASN A 47 -8.64 17.05 3.65
CA ASN A 47 -8.74 18.38 3.06
C ASN A 47 -9.95 18.49 2.11
N GLU A 48 -10.24 17.43 1.33
CA GLU A 48 -11.38 17.40 0.44
C GLU A 48 -12.72 17.41 1.20
N LEU A 49 -12.83 16.65 2.29
CA LEU A 49 -14.04 16.66 3.13
C LEU A 49 -14.27 18.07 3.72
N ILE A 50 -13.21 18.72 4.21
CA ILE A 50 -13.30 20.08 4.75
C ILE A 50 -13.78 21.05 3.66
N ARG A 51 -13.22 20.99 2.43
CA ARG A 51 -13.66 21.81 1.30
C ARG A 51 -15.14 21.61 0.95
N ARG A 52 -15.68 20.41 1.19
CA ARG A 52 -17.09 20.07 0.96
C ARG A 52 -18.02 20.39 2.13
N GLY A 53 -17.53 21.13 3.13
CA GLY A 53 -18.35 21.65 4.21
C GLY A 53 -18.53 20.70 5.39
N ILE A 54 -17.65 19.69 5.55
CA ILE A 54 -17.61 18.88 6.75
C ILE A 54 -16.97 19.69 7.87
N LYS A 55 -17.69 19.81 8.99
CA LYS A 55 -17.32 20.57 10.19
C LYS A 55 -17.00 19.68 11.40
N SER A 56 -17.39 18.40 11.35
CA SER A 56 -17.01 17.44 12.39
C SER A 56 -15.50 17.25 12.40
N ASP A 57 -14.94 16.92 13.56
CA ASP A 57 -13.50 16.63 13.70
C ASP A 57 -13.09 15.47 12.80
N ILE A 58 -12.05 15.68 12.00
CA ILE A 58 -11.53 14.68 11.07
C ILE A 58 -10.13 14.29 11.50
N HIS A 59 -9.92 13.02 11.81
CA HIS A 59 -8.67 12.42 12.25
C HIS A 59 -8.06 11.55 11.16
N LEU A 60 -6.74 11.63 11.02
CA LEU A 60 -5.99 10.70 10.19
C LEU A 60 -5.83 9.37 10.91
N THR A 61 -5.95 8.29 10.16
CA THR A 61 -5.67 6.93 10.60
C THR A 61 -5.03 6.15 9.45
N SER A 62 -4.72 4.88 9.66
CA SER A 62 -4.21 3.99 8.61
C SER A 62 -5.01 2.68 8.57
N THR A 63 -4.88 1.95 7.49
CA THR A 63 -5.13 0.51 7.52
C THR A 63 -4.10 -0.14 8.44
N LYS A 64 -4.33 -1.38 8.83
CA LYS A 64 -3.49 -2.08 9.82
C LYS A 64 -3.07 -3.45 9.31
N VAL A 65 -1.87 -3.86 9.71
CA VAL A 65 -1.37 -5.22 9.53
C VAL A 65 -1.60 -5.99 10.84
N PRO A 66 -2.20 -7.18 10.80
CA PRO A 66 -2.39 -7.97 12.02
C PRO A 66 -1.06 -8.30 12.70
N ASP A 67 -1.00 -8.20 14.04
CA ASP A 67 0.24 -8.43 14.79
C ASP A 67 0.79 -9.86 14.59
N TYR A 68 -0.07 -10.87 14.42
CA TYR A 68 0.35 -12.25 14.17
C TYR A 68 1.04 -12.43 12.80
N PHE A 69 0.81 -11.53 11.84
CA PHE A 69 1.34 -11.68 10.48
C PHE A 69 2.87 -11.60 10.44
N ILE A 70 3.48 -10.88 11.37
CA ILE A 70 4.94 -10.76 11.50
C ILE A 70 5.54 -11.82 12.46
N SER A 71 4.73 -12.59 13.15
CA SER A 71 5.20 -13.58 14.12
C SER A 71 6.19 -14.57 13.47
N GLY A 72 7.35 -14.80 14.11
CA GLY A 72 8.39 -15.69 13.59
C GLY A 72 9.24 -15.11 12.43
N PHE A 73 9.06 -13.85 12.06
CA PHE A 73 9.95 -13.18 11.12
C PHE A 73 10.99 -12.33 11.85
N ASP A 74 12.25 -12.48 11.45
CA ASP A 74 13.36 -11.66 11.88
C ASP A 74 14.09 -11.08 10.66
N LEU A 75 14.52 -9.83 10.74
CA LEU A 75 15.25 -9.15 9.66
C LEU A 75 16.58 -9.80 9.30
N SER A 76 17.17 -10.59 10.21
CA SER A 76 18.37 -11.38 9.92
C SER A 76 18.16 -12.43 8.83
N MET A 77 16.90 -12.81 8.57
CA MET A 77 16.52 -13.69 7.46
C MET A 77 16.74 -13.03 6.08
N ARG A 78 16.91 -11.71 6.02
CA ARG A 78 17.18 -10.97 4.79
C ARG A 78 18.66 -11.07 4.41
N GLN A 79 18.93 -11.67 3.25
CA GLN A 79 20.32 -11.90 2.80
C GLN A 79 20.98 -10.68 2.13
N GLY A 80 20.24 -9.60 1.94
CA GLY A 80 20.74 -8.38 1.25
C GLY A 80 20.93 -8.54 -0.26
N LYS A 81 20.46 -9.65 -0.84
CA LYS A 81 20.39 -9.85 -2.29
C LYS A 81 19.11 -9.20 -2.84
N ALA A 82 19.12 -8.85 -4.10
CA ALA A 82 17.99 -8.28 -4.82
C ALA A 82 17.67 -9.15 -6.04
N GLU A 83 17.09 -10.31 -5.81
CA GLU A 83 16.76 -11.28 -6.85
C GLU A 83 15.24 -11.41 -7.07
N ASN A 84 14.44 -11.18 -6.01
CA ASN A 84 13.02 -11.48 -6.05
C ASN A 84 12.18 -10.20 -5.88
N ILE A 85 11.52 -9.77 -6.95
CA ILE A 85 10.54 -8.69 -6.93
C ILE A 85 9.16 -9.30 -6.71
N MET A 86 8.38 -8.70 -5.80
CA MET A 86 7.01 -9.13 -5.51
C MET A 86 6.01 -8.04 -5.80
N TYR A 87 4.88 -8.45 -6.33
CA TYR A 87 3.61 -7.74 -6.33
C TYR A 87 2.58 -8.56 -5.58
N SER A 88 1.73 -7.94 -4.77
CA SER A 88 0.56 -8.61 -4.21
C SER A 88 -0.69 -7.73 -4.29
N GLY A 89 -1.84 -8.37 -4.55
CA GLY A 89 -3.12 -7.69 -4.67
C GLY A 89 -3.98 -8.24 -5.80
N ARG A 90 -5.10 -7.58 -6.04
CA ARG A 90 -5.98 -7.95 -7.16
C ARG A 90 -5.28 -7.73 -8.49
N ILE A 91 -5.38 -8.70 -9.38
CA ILE A 91 -4.84 -8.60 -10.74
C ILE A 91 -5.85 -7.87 -11.60
N GLU A 92 -5.82 -6.54 -11.52
CA GLU A 92 -6.70 -5.61 -12.24
C GLU A 92 -5.87 -4.51 -12.91
N LYS A 93 -6.34 -4.00 -14.04
CA LYS A 93 -5.67 -2.92 -14.78
C LYS A 93 -5.42 -1.69 -13.91
N ALA A 94 -6.40 -1.32 -13.06
CA ALA A 94 -6.29 -0.20 -12.14
C ALA A 94 -5.18 -0.37 -11.08
N LYS A 95 -4.64 -1.57 -10.90
CA LYS A 95 -3.55 -1.88 -9.98
C LYS A 95 -2.16 -1.81 -10.61
N GLY A 96 -2.05 -1.39 -11.86
CA GLY A 96 -0.78 -1.18 -12.55
C GLY A 96 0.00 -2.46 -12.83
N VAL A 97 -0.71 -3.56 -13.07
CA VAL A 97 -0.09 -4.88 -13.24
C VAL A 97 0.71 -4.98 -14.54
N TYR A 98 0.30 -4.30 -15.60
CA TYR A 98 1.03 -4.24 -16.87
C TYR A 98 2.30 -3.41 -16.73
N GLU A 99 2.22 -2.25 -16.07
CA GLU A 99 3.37 -1.40 -15.77
C GLU A 99 4.38 -2.09 -14.85
N THR A 100 3.90 -2.95 -13.96
CA THR A 100 4.75 -3.81 -13.13
C THR A 100 5.54 -4.80 -13.99
N VAL A 101 4.88 -5.46 -14.96
CA VAL A 101 5.54 -6.35 -15.93
C VAL A 101 6.54 -5.57 -16.79
N ASP A 102 6.17 -4.38 -17.28
CA ASP A 102 7.05 -3.58 -18.13
C ASP A 102 8.28 -3.07 -17.36
N THR A 103 8.10 -2.62 -16.12
CA THR A 103 9.22 -2.25 -15.23
C THR A 103 10.17 -3.44 -15.04
N PHE A 104 9.62 -4.62 -14.73
CA PHE A 104 10.41 -5.84 -14.59
C PHE A 104 11.13 -6.22 -15.89
N SER A 105 10.47 -6.11 -17.05
CA SER A 105 11.08 -6.40 -18.35
C SER A 105 12.33 -5.56 -18.63
N ILE A 106 12.28 -4.26 -18.28
CA ILE A 106 13.42 -3.36 -18.40
C ILE A 106 14.56 -3.83 -17.50
N LEU A 107 14.29 -4.14 -16.24
CA LEU A 107 15.30 -4.63 -15.30
C LEU A 107 15.86 -5.98 -15.72
N LYS A 108 15.00 -6.92 -16.14
CA LYS A 108 15.39 -8.27 -16.57
C LYS A 108 16.35 -8.27 -17.75
N SER A 109 16.28 -7.26 -18.62
CA SER A 109 17.23 -7.11 -19.73
C SER A 109 18.67 -6.92 -19.25
N GLN A 110 18.88 -6.32 -18.07
CA GLN A 110 20.18 -5.99 -17.48
C GLN A 110 20.57 -6.99 -16.36
N TYR A 111 19.61 -7.42 -15.54
CA TYR A 111 19.83 -8.29 -14.37
C TYR A 111 19.16 -9.65 -14.59
N LYS A 112 19.94 -10.62 -15.08
CA LYS A 112 19.41 -11.92 -15.57
C LYS A 112 18.83 -12.81 -14.47
N ASP A 113 19.27 -12.63 -13.23
CA ASP A 113 18.84 -13.47 -12.09
C ASP A 113 17.56 -12.95 -11.40
N LEU A 114 17.07 -11.75 -11.80
CA LEU A 114 15.83 -11.23 -11.26
C LEU A 114 14.62 -12.10 -11.61
N THR A 115 13.74 -12.24 -10.64
CA THR A 115 12.41 -12.87 -10.78
C THR A 115 11.30 -11.91 -10.38
N LEU A 116 10.10 -12.09 -10.94
CA LEU A 116 8.90 -11.35 -10.54
C LEU A 116 7.81 -12.33 -10.12
N THR A 117 7.29 -12.16 -8.92
CA THR A 117 6.16 -12.94 -8.42
C THR A 117 4.92 -12.06 -8.26
N PHE A 118 3.84 -12.43 -8.94
CA PHE A 118 2.51 -11.91 -8.71
C PHE A 118 1.75 -12.83 -7.74
N VAL A 119 1.33 -12.26 -6.61
CA VAL A 119 0.49 -12.94 -5.62
C VAL A 119 -0.91 -12.31 -5.65
N GLY A 120 -1.90 -13.10 -6.02
CA GLY A 120 -3.28 -12.66 -6.12
C GLY A 120 -3.99 -13.17 -7.36
N ASP A 121 -5.25 -12.80 -7.46
CA ASP A 121 -6.13 -13.14 -8.56
C ASP A 121 -6.91 -11.91 -9.02
N GLY A 122 -7.61 -11.99 -10.14
CA GLY A 122 -8.43 -10.91 -10.67
C GLY A 122 -8.75 -11.06 -12.15
N SER A 123 -9.62 -10.18 -12.64
CA SER A 123 -10.15 -10.24 -13.99
C SER A 123 -9.08 -10.16 -15.10
N GLU A 124 -7.95 -9.51 -14.81
CA GLU A 124 -6.86 -9.34 -15.77
C GLU A 124 -5.83 -10.49 -15.76
N LEU A 125 -5.92 -11.46 -14.84
CA LEU A 125 -4.91 -12.52 -14.72
C LEU A 125 -4.68 -13.30 -16.00
N PRO A 126 -5.72 -13.77 -16.76
CA PRO A 126 -5.51 -14.48 -18.00
C PRO A 126 -4.80 -13.62 -19.06
N MET A 127 -5.23 -12.36 -19.20
CA MET A 127 -4.66 -11.42 -20.16
C MET A 127 -3.23 -11.02 -19.79
N LEU A 128 -2.92 -10.87 -18.51
CA LEU A 128 -1.59 -10.56 -18.03
C LEU A 128 -0.59 -11.70 -18.29
N LYS A 129 -1.02 -12.97 -18.13
CA LYS A 129 -0.22 -14.14 -18.48
C LYS A 129 0.10 -14.13 -19.97
N GLN A 130 -0.91 -13.92 -20.83
CA GLN A 130 -0.72 -13.82 -22.27
C GLN A 130 0.21 -12.66 -22.66
N TYR A 131 0.10 -11.52 -21.95
CA TYR A 131 0.98 -10.36 -22.16
C TYR A 131 2.45 -10.69 -21.88
N VAL A 132 2.73 -11.39 -20.78
CA VAL A 132 4.07 -11.87 -20.44
C VAL A 132 4.62 -12.83 -21.48
N GLU A 133 3.80 -13.80 -21.94
CA GLU A 133 4.15 -14.76 -22.99
C GLU A 133 4.46 -14.07 -24.32
N ASN A 134 3.58 -13.17 -24.78
CA ASN A 134 3.75 -12.43 -26.02
C ASN A 134 5.03 -11.58 -26.05
N LYS A 135 5.39 -10.99 -24.90
CA LYS A 135 6.64 -10.25 -24.72
C LYS A 135 7.85 -11.15 -24.47
N LYS A 136 7.66 -12.47 -24.36
CA LYS A 136 8.72 -13.46 -24.08
C LYS A 136 9.53 -13.14 -22.81
N ILE A 137 8.87 -12.56 -21.80
CA ILE A 137 9.49 -12.22 -20.53
C ILE A 137 9.59 -13.49 -19.68
N LYS A 138 10.81 -13.85 -19.29
CA LYS A 138 11.09 -15.04 -18.47
C LYS A 138 11.03 -14.69 -16.97
N ASP A 139 10.91 -15.74 -16.14
CA ASP A 139 11.02 -15.67 -14.70
C ASP A 139 9.93 -14.80 -14.04
N VAL A 140 8.72 -14.84 -14.61
CA VAL A 140 7.51 -14.29 -14.03
C VAL A 140 6.64 -15.44 -13.50
N ARG A 141 6.34 -15.43 -12.21
CA ARG A 141 5.53 -16.43 -11.52
C ARG A 141 4.19 -15.82 -11.08
N PHE A 142 3.12 -16.57 -11.27
CA PHE A 142 1.77 -16.23 -10.80
C PHE A 142 1.32 -17.31 -9.81
N THR A 143 1.07 -16.95 -8.57
CA THR A 143 0.69 -17.90 -7.51
C THR A 143 -0.81 -18.13 -7.43
N GLY A 144 -1.62 -17.21 -7.97
CA GLY A 144 -3.03 -17.10 -7.61
C GLY A 144 -3.19 -16.47 -6.22
N GLU A 145 -4.42 -16.53 -5.69
CA GLU A 145 -4.69 -16.04 -4.33
C GLU A 145 -4.06 -16.96 -3.29
N LEU A 146 -3.27 -16.38 -2.39
CA LEU A 146 -2.68 -17.05 -1.23
C LEU A 146 -3.21 -16.44 0.07
N ARG A 147 -3.20 -17.24 1.14
CA ARG A 147 -3.63 -16.80 2.50
C ARG A 147 -2.73 -17.39 3.58
N GLY A 148 -2.79 -16.80 4.76
CA GLY A 148 -2.08 -17.31 5.95
C GLY A 148 -0.57 -17.42 5.73
N GLU A 149 0.00 -18.55 6.13
CA GLU A 149 1.45 -18.78 6.10
C GLU A 149 2.03 -18.82 4.67
N ASP A 150 1.29 -19.29 3.67
CA ASP A 150 1.79 -19.32 2.30
C ASP A 150 1.87 -17.90 1.72
N PHE A 151 0.91 -17.02 2.02
CA PHE A 151 0.99 -15.60 1.68
C PHE A 151 2.18 -14.91 2.36
N LYS A 152 2.38 -15.18 3.64
CA LYS A 152 3.50 -14.66 4.42
C LYS A 152 4.86 -15.09 3.88
N LYS A 153 5.00 -16.36 3.46
CA LYS A 153 6.22 -16.88 2.85
C LYS A 153 6.65 -16.09 1.63
N GLU A 154 5.70 -15.62 0.82
CA GLU A 154 6.03 -14.80 -0.34
C GLU A 154 6.69 -13.47 0.04
N TYR A 155 6.20 -12.80 1.12
CA TYR A 155 6.86 -11.60 1.64
C TYR A 155 8.25 -11.89 2.21
N ILE A 156 8.44 -13.05 2.87
CA ILE A 156 9.74 -13.45 3.43
C ILE A 156 10.74 -13.71 2.29
N ASN A 157 10.31 -14.32 1.21
CA ASN A 157 11.17 -14.68 0.07
C ASN A 157 11.41 -13.52 -0.90
N ALA A 158 10.60 -12.46 -0.85
CA ALA A 158 10.79 -11.31 -1.71
C ALA A 158 11.90 -10.40 -1.20
N ASP A 159 12.58 -9.69 -2.08
CA ASP A 159 13.63 -8.72 -1.76
C ASP A 159 13.17 -7.29 -1.98
N MET A 160 12.30 -7.05 -2.94
CA MET A 160 11.74 -5.75 -3.30
C MET A 160 10.24 -5.86 -3.57
N TYR A 161 9.52 -4.79 -3.32
CA TYR A 161 8.08 -4.72 -3.54
C TYR A 161 7.72 -3.65 -4.58
N LEU A 162 7.07 -4.06 -5.66
CA LEU A 162 6.69 -3.18 -6.77
C LEU A 162 5.16 -3.13 -6.89
N PHE A 163 4.57 -1.94 -6.64
CA PHE A 163 3.12 -1.75 -6.61
C PHE A 163 2.71 -0.45 -7.30
N LEU A 164 2.35 -0.52 -8.58
CA LEU A 164 2.12 0.63 -9.43
C LEU A 164 0.63 0.98 -9.60
N SER A 165 -0.17 0.81 -8.53
CA SER A 165 -1.60 1.14 -8.53
C SER A 165 -1.88 2.60 -8.90
N TYR A 166 -2.99 2.82 -9.63
CA TYR A 166 -3.43 4.16 -10.04
C TYR A 166 -4.20 4.90 -8.95
N THR A 167 -4.84 4.16 -8.05
CA THR A 167 -5.65 4.76 -6.97
C THR A 167 -5.76 3.81 -5.78
N GLU A 168 -5.59 4.36 -4.59
CA GLU A 168 -5.73 3.66 -3.31
C GLU A 168 -6.29 4.61 -2.24
N GLY A 169 -6.85 4.05 -1.18
CA GLY A 169 -7.06 4.78 0.08
C GLY A 169 -5.79 4.73 0.94
N MET A 170 -5.46 3.53 1.40
CA MET A 170 -4.19 3.16 2.06
C MET A 170 -3.96 1.69 1.74
N PRO A 171 -3.02 1.36 0.84
CA PRO A 171 -2.83 -0.02 0.38
C PRO A 171 -2.17 -0.88 1.47
N THR A 172 -2.95 -1.73 2.12
CA THR A 172 -2.48 -2.61 3.21
C THR A 172 -1.31 -3.49 2.78
N VAL A 173 -1.32 -3.97 1.54
CA VAL A 173 -0.24 -4.79 0.97
C VAL A 173 1.12 -4.10 0.95
N VAL A 174 1.15 -2.76 0.80
CA VAL A 174 2.39 -1.97 0.91
C VAL A 174 2.86 -1.93 2.36
N LEU A 175 1.93 -1.74 3.31
CA LEU A 175 2.27 -1.74 4.74
C LEU A 175 2.76 -3.13 5.20
N GLU A 176 2.18 -4.19 4.67
CA GLU A 176 2.64 -5.57 4.87
C GLU A 176 4.07 -5.75 4.33
N ALA A 177 4.35 -5.30 3.10
CA ALA A 177 5.68 -5.35 2.53
C ALA A 177 6.72 -4.58 3.37
N MET A 178 6.35 -3.39 3.88
CA MET A 178 7.22 -2.60 4.75
C MET A 178 7.54 -3.32 6.08
N ILE A 179 6.56 -3.99 6.69
CA ILE A 179 6.75 -4.75 7.93
C ILE A 179 7.80 -5.85 7.75
N PHE A 180 7.81 -6.51 6.58
CA PHE A 180 8.84 -7.48 6.21
C PHE A 180 10.14 -6.83 5.73
N GLY A 181 10.27 -5.51 5.81
CA GLY A 181 11.49 -4.79 5.46
C GLY A 181 11.75 -4.69 3.95
N LEU A 182 10.74 -4.86 3.10
CA LEU A 182 10.94 -4.71 1.65
C LEU A 182 11.11 -3.23 1.28
N PRO A 183 12.10 -2.83 0.48
CA PRO A 183 12.10 -1.55 -0.22
C PRO A 183 10.87 -1.47 -1.13
N ILE A 184 10.16 -0.36 -1.07
CA ILE A 184 8.89 -0.15 -1.75
C ILE A 184 9.08 0.73 -2.98
N PHE A 185 8.57 0.28 -4.14
CA PHE A 185 8.52 1.05 -5.37
C PHE A 185 7.06 1.21 -5.77
N THR A 186 6.55 2.43 -5.68
CA THR A 186 5.11 2.66 -5.81
C THR A 186 4.78 4.02 -6.39
N ARG A 187 3.54 4.19 -6.83
CA ARG A 187 3.01 5.50 -7.20
C ARG A 187 2.56 6.30 -5.99
N LYS A 188 2.48 7.61 -6.17
CA LYS A 188 1.90 8.54 -5.19
C LYS A 188 0.39 8.33 -5.14
N VAL A 189 -0.06 7.45 -4.26
CA VAL A 189 -1.48 7.09 -4.09
C VAL A 189 -1.88 7.07 -2.62
N GLY A 190 -3.07 7.60 -2.35
CA GLY A 190 -3.71 7.58 -1.03
C GLY A 190 -2.80 8.08 0.09
N GLY A 191 -2.94 7.48 1.26
CA GLY A 191 -2.18 7.85 2.45
C GLY A 191 -0.68 7.53 2.41
N LEU A 192 -0.17 6.87 1.37
CA LEU A 192 1.28 6.70 1.21
C LEU A 192 2.00 8.03 1.09
N ILE A 193 1.37 9.03 0.46
CA ILE A 193 1.94 10.36 0.24
C ILE A 193 2.24 11.07 1.56
N ASP A 194 1.49 10.77 2.61
CA ASP A 194 1.56 11.47 3.89
C ASP A 194 2.80 11.10 4.72
N PHE A 195 3.43 9.96 4.45
CA PHE A 195 4.55 9.48 5.26
C PHE A 195 5.77 8.97 4.47
N PHE A 196 5.60 8.70 3.17
CA PHE A 196 6.65 8.02 2.40
C PHE A 196 7.85 8.94 2.12
N GLU A 197 9.04 8.48 2.47
CA GLU A 197 10.30 9.18 2.26
C GLU A 197 11.14 8.48 1.19
N ASN A 198 11.34 9.18 0.04
CA ASN A 198 12.22 8.68 -1.03
C ASN A 198 13.64 8.45 -0.52
N GLY A 199 14.23 7.32 -0.90
CA GLY A 199 15.58 6.91 -0.51
C GLY A 199 15.66 6.18 0.84
N LYS A 200 14.75 6.48 1.79
CA LYS A 200 14.66 5.79 3.08
C LYS A 200 13.73 4.57 3.06
N MET A 201 12.62 4.67 2.31
CA MET A 201 11.61 3.60 2.25
C MET A 201 11.62 2.87 0.92
N GLY A 202 12.29 3.39 -0.07
CA GLY A 202 12.28 2.99 -1.45
C GLY A 202 12.08 4.18 -2.37
N TYR A 203 11.13 4.10 -3.31
CA TYR A 203 10.84 5.19 -4.24
C TYR A 203 9.35 5.33 -4.52
N ILE A 204 8.86 6.56 -4.42
CA ILE A 204 7.48 6.94 -4.74
C ILE A 204 7.47 8.04 -5.81
N SER A 205 6.66 7.87 -6.86
CA SER A 205 6.54 8.83 -7.96
C SER A 205 5.13 8.89 -8.52
N SER A 206 4.75 10.02 -9.10
CA SER A 206 3.51 10.16 -9.88
C SER A 206 3.66 9.70 -11.33
N SER A 207 4.85 9.28 -11.76
CA SER A 207 5.11 8.83 -13.12
C SER A 207 4.22 7.64 -13.51
N LEU A 208 3.83 7.61 -14.79
CA LEU A 208 3.19 6.46 -15.43
C LEU A 208 4.18 5.62 -16.24
N ASP A 209 5.42 6.11 -16.38
CA ASP A 209 6.47 5.46 -17.17
C ASP A 209 7.17 4.36 -16.35
N PRO A 210 7.10 3.09 -16.78
CA PRO A 210 7.81 1.97 -16.15
C PRO A 210 9.32 2.17 -16.04
N ALA A 211 9.94 2.90 -16.98
CA ALA A 211 11.38 3.14 -16.97
C ALA A 211 11.82 3.97 -15.75
N VAL A 212 10.99 4.89 -15.28
CA VAL A 212 11.28 5.69 -14.07
C VAL A 212 11.43 4.80 -12.83
N PHE A 213 10.57 3.78 -12.70
CA PHE A 213 10.65 2.84 -11.59
C PHE A 213 11.80 1.86 -11.75
N ALA A 214 12.07 1.40 -12.99
CA ALA A 214 13.22 0.55 -13.26
C ALA A 214 14.54 1.25 -12.88
N GLU A 215 14.74 2.50 -13.29
CA GLU A 215 15.92 3.27 -12.91
C GLU A 215 16.01 3.48 -11.39
N ALA A 216 14.88 3.75 -10.71
CA ALA A 216 14.87 3.93 -9.26
C ALA A 216 15.21 2.63 -8.49
N MET A 217 14.98 1.45 -9.08
CA MET A 217 15.28 0.15 -8.47
C MET A 217 16.76 -0.26 -8.58
N LYS A 218 17.47 0.17 -9.61
CA LYS A 218 18.87 -0.23 -9.86
C LYS A 218 19.80 -0.04 -8.65
N PRO A 219 19.82 1.12 -7.96
CA PRO A 219 20.69 1.31 -6.81
C PRO A 219 20.43 0.35 -5.63
N TYR A 220 19.26 -0.29 -5.59
CA TYR A 220 18.92 -1.30 -4.56
C TYR A 220 19.37 -2.70 -4.99
N ILE A 221 19.36 -2.97 -6.31
CA ILE A 221 19.89 -4.22 -6.88
C ILE A 221 21.41 -4.25 -6.75
N GLU A 222 22.09 -3.14 -6.99
CA GLU A 222 23.54 -3.04 -7.08
C GLU A 222 24.22 -2.81 -5.72
N ASN A 223 23.47 -2.35 -4.70
CA ASN A 223 24.05 -1.99 -3.40
C ASN A 223 23.37 -2.72 -2.25
N PRO A 224 23.92 -3.86 -1.79
CA PRO A 224 23.39 -4.62 -0.65
C PRO A 224 23.30 -3.81 0.64
N ALA A 225 24.20 -2.87 0.87
CA ALA A 225 24.17 -2.03 2.07
C ALA A 225 22.98 -1.07 2.07
N LYS A 226 22.66 -0.48 0.91
CA LYS A 226 21.45 0.33 0.72
C LYS A 226 20.18 -0.50 0.93
N MET A 227 20.12 -1.69 0.34
CA MET A 227 19.03 -2.64 0.52
C MET A 227 18.80 -2.91 2.01
N ARG A 228 19.86 -3.28 2.75
CA ARG A 228 19.79 -3.57 4.18
C ARG A 228 19.35 -2.37 5.02
N SER A 229 19.89 -1.18 4.74
CA SER A 229 19.51 0.06 5.45
C SER A 229 18.02 0.35 5.32
N VAL A 230 17.48 0.24 4.11
CA VAL A 230 16.05 0.47 3.85
C VAL A 230 15.20 -0.65 4.47
N SER A 231 15.66 -1.88 4.45
CA SER A 231 14.95 -3.01 5.09
C SER A 231 14.76 -2.79 6.59
N ILE A 232 15.82 -2.36 7.28
CA ILE A 232 15.75 -2.04 8.71
C ILE A 232 14.77 -0.90 8.94
N TYR A 233 14.92 0.21 8.21
CA TYR A 233 14.09 1.39 8.35
C TYR A 233 12.60 1.07 8.14
N ASN A 234 12.25 0.38 7.05
CA ASN A 234 10.87 0.03 6.73
C ASN A 234 10.22 -0.85 7.80
N SER A 235 10.93 -1.89 8.25
CA SER A 235 10.38 -2.80 9.26
C SER A 235 10.16 -2.08 10.60
N GLU A 236 11.09 -1.27 11.07
CA GLU A 236 10.95 -0.50 12.31
C GLU A 236 9.84 0.53 12.21
N TYR A 237 9.79 1.28 11.10
CA TYR A 237 8.74 2.26 10.86
C TYR A 237 7.36 1.61 10.84
N ALA A 238 7.20 0.53 10.08
CA ALA A 238 5.91 -0.14 9.95
C ALA A 238 5.45 -0.79 11.27
N LYS A 239 6.36 -1.38 12.04
CA LYS A 239 6.07 -1.94 13.38
C LYS A 239 5.57 -0.88 14.36
N THR A 240 6.10 0.33 14.28
CA THR A 240 5.73 1.42 15.19
C THR A 240 4.51 2.23 14.73
N HIS A 241 4.05 2.04 13.48
CA HIS A 241 2.98 2.84 12.90
C HIS A 241 1.77 2.04 12.44
N PHE A 242 1.95 0.82 11.90
CA PHE A 242 0.93 0.14 11.13
C PHE A 242 0.48 -1.23 11.67
N VAL A 243 1.09 -1.77 12.70
CA VAL A 243 0.58 -3.00 13.34
C VAL A 243 -0.73 -2.73 14.08
N ALA A 244 -1.60 -3.73 14.12
CA ALA A 244 -2.97 -3.57 14.62
C ALA A 244 -3.02 -3.03 16.05
N SER A 245 -2.18 -3.51 16.95
CA SER A 245 -2.09 -3.04 18.34
C SER A 245 -1.78 -1.54 18.44
N VAL A 246 -0.92 -1.02 17.56
CA VAL A 246 -0.55 0.42 17.53
C VAL A 246 -1.68 1.25 16.95
N VAL A 247 -2.23 0.84 15.80
CA VAL A 247 -3.29 1.59 15.10
C VAL A 247 -4.55 1.65 15.97
N VAL A 248 -4.96 0.53 16.57
CA VAL A 248 -6.15 0.45 17.44
C VAL A 248 -5.95 1.32 18.69
N ARG A 249 -4.78 1.29 19.33
CA ARG A 249 -4.49 2.15 20.48
C ARG A 249 -4.59 3.64 20.14
N LYS A 250 -4.05 4.07 19.00
CA LYS A 250 -4.17 5.47 18.53
C LYS A 250 -5.64 5.85 18.31
N PHE A 251 -6.41 4.95 17.72
CA PHE A 251 -7.83 5.11 17.47
C PHE A 251 -8.62 5.24 18.81
N GLU A 252 -8.41 4.33 19.75
CA GLU A 252 -9.06 4.35 21.09
C GLU A 252 -8.72 5.63 21.85
N ASN A 253 -7.44 6.05 21.86
CA ASN A 253 -7.03 7.29 22.53
C ASN A 253 -7.69 8.53 21.91
N THR A 254 -7.95 8.50 20.60
CA THR A 254 -8.68 9.59 19.94
C THR A 254 -10.14 9.58 20.36
N LEU A 255 -10.80 8.41 20.41
CA LEU A 255 -12.20 8.29 20.80
C LEU A 255 -12.43 8.67 22.28
N LYS A 256 -11.52 8.34 23.19
CA LYS A 256 -11.63 8.71 24.62
C LYS A 256 -11.86 10.22 24.82
N LYS A 257 -11.25 11.07 23.98
CA LYS A 257 -11.43 12.54 24.04
C LYS A 257 -12.88 12.99 23.83
N TYR A 258 -13.72 12.14 23.25
CA TYR A 258 -15.13 12.43 22.94
C TYR A 258 -16.10 11.70 23.87
N ILE A 259 -15.64 10.73 24.67
CA ILE A 259 -16.48 9.90 25.53
C ILE A 259 -16.38 10.41 26.98
N GLU A 260 -15.26 11.04 27.34
CA GLU A 260 -15.00 11.60 28.67
C GLU A 260 -15.51 13.04 28.83
N LEU A 261 -16.20 13.58 27.82
CA LEU A 261 -16.93 14.85 27.80
C LEU A 261 -18.44 14.64 27.96
#